data_fc60b4ee92a7736b7c5236ac8df89c10
#
_entry.id   fc60b4ee92a7736b7c5236ac8df89c10
#
_cell.length_a   1.000
_cell.length_b   1.000
_cell.length_c   1.000
_cell.angle_alpha   90.00
_cell.angle_beta   90.00
_cell.angle_gamma   90.00
#
_symmetry.space_group_name_H-M   'P 1'
#
loop_
_entity.id
_entity.type
_entity.pdbx_description
1 polymer ?
#
loop_
_entity_poly.entity_id
_entity_poly.type
_entity_poly.pdbx_seq_one_letter_code
_entity_poly.pdbx_strand_id
1 'polypeptide(L)'
;MASATVLQDGLVVFSKRACPTCVLIEGEMRRAARELHDFRVVSQDDPQFPSGVDAIVDDRELDLSWLNNIEFMPTLIRFEAGREVERVVGWDREGWQRLTGIADLGSQHPLLKPG
;
A
#
# COMPACT_ATOMS: atom_id res chain seq x y z
N MET A 1 3.50 -9.80 19.01
CA MET A 1 2.72 -9.01 19.63
C MET A 1 1.56 -8.44 18.92
N ALA A 2 0.90 -7.63 19.58
CA ALA A 2 -0.37 -7.15 19.10
C ALA A 2 -0.27 -6.46 17.76
N SER A 3 0.77 -5.65 17.53
CA SER A 3 0.84 -4.90 16.28
C SER A 3 0.94 -5.78 15.07
N ALA A 4 1.56 -6.95 15.20
CA ALA A 4 1.66 -7.86 14.06
C ALA A 4 0.29 -8.39 13.64
N THR A 5 -0.67 -8.41 14.58
CA THR A 5 -1.98 -8.96 14.29
C THR A 5 -2.96 -7.96 13.74
N VAL A 6 -2.61 -6.67 13.68
CA VAL A 6 -3.55 -5.70 13.14
C VAL A 6 -3.58 -5.71 11.63
N LEU A 7 -2.58 -6.27 10.96
CA LEU A 7 -2.59 -6.40 9.51
C LEU A 7 -3.25 -7.71 9.16
N GLN A 8 -4.45 -7.60 8.62
CA GLN A 8 -5.24 -8.76 8.26
C GLN A 8 -4.83 -9.28 6.89
N ASP A 9 -5.27 -10.49 6.57
CA ASP A 9 -5.03 -11.04 5.25
C ASP A 9 -5.62 -10.14 4.17
N GLY A 10 -5.00 -10.16 3.00
CA GLY A 10 -5.37 -9.31 1.88
C GLY A 10 -4.19 -8.46 1.48
N LEU A 11 -4.47 -7.31 0.89
CA LEU A 11 -3.45 -6.39 0.40
C LEU A 11 -3.27 -5.22 1.35
N VAL A 12 -2.03 -4.86 1.61
CA VAL A 12 -1.69 -3.71 2.43
C VAL A 12 -0.65 -2.89 1.69
N VAL A 13 -0.89 -1.60 1.54
CA VAL A 13 0.12 -0.70 0.99
C VAL A 13 0.62 0.23 2.08
N PHE A 14 1.94 0.31 2.21
CA PHE A 14 2.59 1.28 3.09
C PHE A 14 2.94 2.50 2.24
N SER A 15 2.51 3.68 2.68
CA SER A 15 2.68 4.90 1.90
C SER A 15 2.92 6.08 2.83
N LYS A 16 3.25 7.22 2.23
CA LYS A 16 3.32 8.49 2.96
C LYS A 16 3.12 9.65 1.99
N ARG A 17 2.57 10.74 2.52
CA ARG A 17 2.30 11.93 1.72
C ARG A 17 3.59 12.57 1.22
N ALA A 18 4.66 12.49 1.97
CA ALA A 18 5.94 13.10 1.59
C ALA A 18 6.71 12.30 0.54
N CYS A 19 6.09 11.31 -0.06
CA CYS A 19 6.72 10.47 -1.08
C CYS A 19 6.15 10.82 -2.45
N PRO A 20 6.95 11.34 -3.39
CA PRO A 20 6.43 11.72 -4.71
C PRO A 20 5.78 10.57 -5.47
N THR A 21 6.33 9.37 -5.36
CA THR A 21 5.73 8.21 -6.02
C THR A 21 4.38 7.88 -5.41
N CYS A 22 4.24 8.00 -4.08
CA CYS A 22 2.96 7.79 -3.41
C CYS A 22 1.94 8.81 -3.89
N VAL A 23 2.35 10.07 -4.04
CA VAL A 23 1.46 11.10 -4.55
C VAL A 23 1.04 10.80 -5.98
N LEU A 24 1.97 10.33 -6.81
CA LEU A 24 1.67 9.96 -8.19
C LEU A 24 0.56 8.92 -8.26
N ILE A 25 0.57 7.94 -7.37
CA ILE A 25 -0.38 6.82 -7.43
C ILE A 25 -1.51 6.97 -6.42
N GLU A 26 -1.75 8.17 -5.92
CA GLU A 26 -2.82 8.40 -4.95
C GLU A 26 -4.17 7.92 -5.48
N GLY A 27 -4.46 8.22 -6.75
CA GLY A 27 -5.70 7.79 -7.39
C GLY A 27 -5.82 6.27 -7.49
N GLU A 28 -4.70 5.60 -7.73
CA GLU A 28 -4.67 4.14 -7.82
C GLU A 28 -4.93 3.50 -6.47
N MET A 29 -4.37 4.06 -5.40
CA MET A 29 -4.64 3.56 -4.06
C MET A 29 -6.11 3.76 -3.70
N ARG A 30 -6.67 4.93 -4.07
CA ARG A 30 -8.09 5.20 -3.83
C ARG A 30 -8.98 4.23 -4.59
N ARG A 31 -8.64 3.96 -5.85
CA ARG A 31 -9.40 3.03 -6.67
C ARG A 31 -9.35 1.62 -6.09
N ALA A 32 -8.17 1.16 -5.71
CA ALA A 32 -8.02 -0.18 -5.13
C ALA A 32 -8.80 -0.31 -3.83
N ALA A 33 -8.75 0.71 -2.98
CA ALA A 33 -9.49 0.70 -1.71
C ALA A 33 -10.99 0.65 -1.95
N ARG A 34 -11.47 1.27 -3.02
CA ARG A 34 -12.89 1.29 -3.35
C ARG A 34 -13.36 -0.03 -3.97
N GLU A 35 -12.51 -0.64 -4.82
CA GLU A 35 -12.91 -1.82 -5.57
C GLU A 35 -12.64 -3.13 -4.84
N LEU A 36 -11.68 -3.14 -3.90
CA LEU A 36 -11.28 -4.34 -3.19
C LEU A 36 -11.61 -4.18 -1.72
N HIS A 37 -12.36 -5.13 -1.17
CA HIS A 37 -12.75 -5.06 0.24
C HIS A 37 -11.60 -5.43 1.19
N ASP A 38 -10.56 -6.07 0.67
CA ASP A 38 -9.42 -6.51 1.47
C ASP A 38 -8.16 -5.65 1.25
N PHE A 39 -8.31 -4.46 0.70
CA PHE A 39 -7.20 -3.54 0.47
C PHE A 39 -7.14 -2.52 1.60
N ARG A 40 -5.97 -2.39 2.21
CA ARG A 40 -5.77 -1.46 3.32
C ARG A 40 -4.58 -0.56 3.05
N VAL A 41 -4.66 0.64 3.59
CA VAL A 41 -3.59 1.63 3.45
C VAL A 41 -3.03 1.94 4.82
N VAL A 42 -1.71 1.92 4.92
CA VAL A 42 -0.98 2.35 6.11
C VAL A 42 -0.21 3.60 5.75
N SER A 43 -0.37 4.68 6.54
CA SER A 43 0.32 5.93 6.26
C SER A 43 1.34 6.23 7.35
N GLN A 44 2.55 6.59 6.93
CA GLN A 44 3.63 6.88 7.86
C GLN A 44 3.61 8.31 8.37
N ASP A 45 2.93 9.23 7.70
CA ASP A 45 3.02 10.65 8.09
C ASP A 45 1.68 11.35 8.17
N ASP A 46 0.74 11.04 7.30
CA ASP A 46 -0.54 11.75 7.24
C ASP A 46 -1.67 10.72 7.20
N PRO A 47 -2.42 10.56 8.31
CA PRO A 47 -3.50 9.56 8.33
C PRO A 47 -4.69 9.93 7.45
N GLN A 48 -4.66 11.07 6.78
CA GLN A 48 -5.67 11.44 5.80
C GLN A 48 -5.19 11.25 4.37
N PHE A 49 -3.99 10.75 4.19
CA PHE A 49 -3.43 10.45 2.87
C PHE A 49 -3.39 8.94 2.65
N PRO A 50 -3.84 8.44 1.51
CA PRO A 50 -4.41 9.17 0.36
C PRO A 50 -5.83 9.64 0.63
N SER A 51 -6.20 10.75 0.01
CA SER A 51 -7.53 11.29 0.18
C SER A 51 -8.57 10.34 -0.40
N GLY A 52 -9.75 10.32 0.20
CA GLY A 52 -10.84 9.49 -0.30
C GLY A 52 -10.73 8.02 0.06
N VAL A 53 -9.84 7.66 0.98
CA VAL A 53 -9.70 6.30 1.50
C VAL A 53 -10.14 6.32 2.96
N ASP A 54 -11.09 5.44 3.30
CA ASP A 54 -11.57 5.34 4.68
C ASP A 54 -10.64 4.43 5.48
N ALA A 55 -10.64 4.65 6.80
CA ALA A 55 -9.97 3.75 7.74
C ALA A 55 -8.49 3.54 7.45
N ILE A 56 -7.78 4.61 7.09
CA ILE A 56 -6.34 4.54 6.92
C ILE A 56 -5.70 4.23 8.26
N VAL A 57 -4.75 3.28 8.27
CA VAL A 57 -4.03 2.92 9.48
C VAL A 57 -2.93 3.95 9.73
N ASP A 58 -2.96 4.57 10.90
CA ASP A 58 -2.00 5.59 11.29
C ASP A 58 -0.74 4.92 11.80
N ASP A 59 0.35 5.05 11.06
CA ASP A 59 1.65 4.48 11.44
C ASP A 59 2.69 5.58 11.62
N ARG A 60 2.28 6.74 12.14
CA ARG A 60 3.22 7.85 12.37
C ARG A 60 4.31 7.47 13.37
N GLU A 61 4.05 6.49 14.24
CA GLU A 61 5.06 5.96 15.17
C GLU A 61 5.98 4.94 14.50
N LEU A 62 5.68 4.53 13.27
CA LEU A 62 6.49 3.63 12.45
C LEU A 62 6.58 2.20 12.99
N ASP A 63 5.70 1.82 13.91
CA ASP A 63 5.73 0.47 14.49
C ASP A 63 5.45 -0.61 13.45
N LEU A 64 4.40 -0.43 12.66
CA LEU A 64 4.05 -1.42 11.64
C LEU A 64 5.07 -1.46 10.53
N SER A 65 5.59 -0.31 10.13
CA SER A 65 6.64 -0.24 9.11
C SER A 65 7.88 -0.96 9.58
N TRP A 66 8.27 -0.76 10.83
CA TRP A 66 9.46 -1.40 11.39
C TRP A 66 9.28 -2.91 11.46
N LEU A 67 8.12 -3.36 11.97
CA LEU A 67 7.85 -4.78 12.10
C LEU A 67 7.80 -5.50 10.76
N ASN A 68 7.45 -4.80 9.69
CA ASN A 68 7.32 -5.41 8.37
C ASN A 68 8.50 -5.07 7.46
N ASN A 69 9.58 -4.53 8.01
CA ASN A 69 10.81 -4.23 7.27
C ASN A 69 10.54 -3.36 6.06
N ILE A 70 9.78 -2.29 6.25
CA ILE A 70 9.46 -1.37 5.18
C ILE A 70 10.60 -0.36 5.05
N GLU A 71 11.29 -0.37 3.93
CA GLU A 71 12.42 0.52 3.67
C GLU A 71 12.09 1.59 2.65
N PHE A 72 11.14 1.32 1.76
CA PHE A 72 10.80 2.25 0.68
C PHE A 72 9.29 2.40 0.58
N MET A 73 8.85 3.57 0.12
CA MET A 73 7.44 3.85 -0.11
C MET A 73 7.21 4.07 -1.60
N PRO A 74 6.14 3.60 -2.17
CA PRO A 74 5.17 2.69 -1.57
C PRO A 74 5.68 1.26 -1.57
N THR A 75 5.17 0.45 -0.65
CA THR A 75 5.39 -1.00 -0.67
C THR A 75 4.03 -1.67 -0.55
N LEU A 76 3.71 -2.52 -1.52
CA LEU A 76 2.44 -3.25 -1.55
C LEU A 76 2.73 -4.70 -1.19
N ILE A 77 2.00 -5.23 -0.19
CA ILE A 77 2.23 -6.57 0.32
C ILE A 77 0.93 -7.35 0.32
N ARG A 78 0.98 -8.60 -0.13
CA ARG A 78 -0.12 -9.54 0.05
C ARG A 78 0.17 -10.43 1.23
N PHE A 79 -0.81 -10.52 2.14
CA PHE A 79 -0.76 -11.43 3.29
C PHE A 79 -1.80 -12.52 3.11
N GLU A 80 -1.41 -13.77 3.41
CA GLU A 80 -2.31 -14.92 3.42
C GLU A 80 -1.97 -15.79 4.60
N ALA A 81 -2.98 -16.16 5.37
CA ALA A 81 -2.82 -16.98 6.58
C ALA A 81 -1.80 -16.36 7.55
N GLY A 82 -1.85 -15.03 7.66
CA GLY A 82 -0.97 -14.29 8.57
C GLY A 82 0.46 -14.16 8.09
N ARG A 83 0.76 -14.51 6.86
CA ARG A 83 2.13 -14.50 6.34
C ARG A 83 2.22 -13.69 5.06
N GLU A 84 3.34 -13.00 4.90
CA GLU A 84 3.61 -12.29 3.66
C GLU A 84 3.92 -13.31 2.57
N VAL A 85 3.18 -13.22 1.45
CA VAL A 85 3.42 -14.14 0.33
C VAL A 85 4.03 -13.43 -0.88
N GLU A 86 3.85 -12.11 -0.99
CA GLU A 86 4.49 -11.36 -2.07
C GLU A 86 4.54 -9.88 -1.68
N ARG A 87 5.62 -9.19 -2.13
CA ARG A 87 5.71 -7.74 -1.94
C ARG A 87 6.24 -7.10 -3.21
N VAL A 88 5.71 -5.91 -3.49
CA VAL A 88 6.15 -5.09 -4.62
C VAL A 88 6.61 -3.76 -4.04
N VAL A 89 7.87 -3.41 -4.27
CA VAL A 89 8.48 -2.20 -3.74
C VAL A 89 8.46 -1.12 -4.82
N GLY A 90 7.99 0.08 -4.45
CA GLY A 90 7.84 1.16 -5.41
C GLY A 90 6.62 0.96 -6.29
N TRP A 91 6.53 1.79 -7.33
CA TRP A 91 5.49 1.61 -8.33
C TRP A 91 6.01 0.71 -9.43
N ASP A 92 5.50 -0.51 -9.48
CA ASP A 92 5.73 -1.49 -10.53
C ASP A 92 4.34 -1.78 -11.09
N ARG A 93 4.03 -1.19 -12.25
CA ARG A 93 2.67 -1.26 -12.79
C ARG A 93 2.16 -2.68 -12.93
N GLU A 94 3.00 -3.56 -13.48
CA GLU A 94 2.59 -4.95 -13.67
C GLU A 94 2.39 -5.67 -12.34
N GLY A 95 3.26 -5.40 -11.38
CA GLY A 95 3.14 -6.00 -10.05
C GLY A 95 1.88 -5.53 -9.34
N TRP A 96 1.59 -4.24 -9.41
CA TRP A 96 0.37 -3.69 -8.82
C TRP A 96 -0.87 -4.23 -9.49
N GLN A 97 -0.86 -4.33 -10.83
CA GLN A 97 -2.00 -4.90 -11.55
C GLN A 97 -2.21 -6.37 -11.20
N ARG A 98 -1.13 -7.13 -11.08
CA ARG A 98 -1.21 -8.55 -10.73
C ARG A 98 -1.72 -8.75 -9.32
N LEU A 99 -1.17 -8.02 -8.34
CA LEU A 99 -1.57 -8.21 -6.94
C LEU A 99 -2.99 -7.74 -6.68
N THR A 100 -3.42 -6.64 -7.30
CA THR A 100 -4.76 -6.12 -7.09
C THR A 100 -5.81 -6.84 -7.95
N GLY A 101 -5.39 -7.44 -9.05
CA GLY A 101 -6.33 -8.01 -10.01
C GLY A 101 -7.03 -6.96 -10.87
N ILE A 102 -6.61 -5.70 -10.78
CA ILE A 102 -7.20 -4.62 -11.56
C ILE A 102 -6.32 -4.41 -12.78
N ALA A 103 -6.76 -4.94 -13.92
CA ALA A 103 -5.92 -5.11 -15.10
C ALA A 103 -5.40 -3.80 -15.70
N ASP A 104 -6.15 -2.70 -15.55
CA ASP A 104 -5.76 -1.42 -16.14
C ASP A 104 -5.29 -0.41 -15.09
N LEU A 105 -4.99 -0.86 -13.86
CA LEU A 105 -4.60 0.03 -12.78
C LEU A 105 -3.31 0.77 -13.15
N GLY A 106 -3.39 2.09 -13.17
CA GLY A 106 -2.22 2.91 -13.42
C GLY A 106 -1.67 2.84 -14.82
N SER A 107 -2.50 2.48 -15.81
CA SER A 107 -2.05 2.34 -17.21
C SER A 107 -1.43 3.62 -17.76
N GLN A 108 -1.82 4.78 -17.23
CA GLN A 108 -1.30 6.07 -17.66
C GLN A 108 0.05 6.43 -17.03
N HIS A 109 0.48 5.66 -16.03
CA HIS A 109 1.73 5.93 -15.33
C HIS A 109 2.91 5.20 -15.99
N PRO A 110 4.14 5.56 -15.63
CA PRO A 110 5.30 4.79 -16.11
C PRO A 110 5.22 3.34 -15.67
N LEU A 111 5.94 2.49 -16.39
CA LEU A 111 6.00 1.07 -16.05
C LEU A 111 6.61 0.87 -14.66
N LEU A 112 7.65 1.63 -14.33
CA LEU A 112 8.34 1.54 -13.05
C LEU A 112 8.64 2.95 -12.55
N LYS A 113 8.47 3.14 -11.24
CA LYS A 113 8.91 4.35 -10.56
C LYS A 113 9.28 3.98 -9.12
N PRO A 114 10.56 4.07 -8.78
CA PRO A 114 11.00 3.76 -7.42
C PRO A 114 10.45 4.76 -6.41
N GLY A 115 10.37 4.31 -5.21
CA GLY A 115 9.89 5.11 -4.10
C GLY A 115 10.91 6.11 -3.57
#